data_4303e27fb072981781a909aa2a9d969f
#
_entry.id   4303e27fb072981781a909aa2a9d969f
#
_cell.length_a   1.000
_cell.length_b   1.000
_cell.length_c   1.000
_cell.angle_alpha   90.00
_cell.angle_beta   90.00
_cell.angle_gamma   90.00
#
_symmetry.space_group_name_H-M   'P 1'
#
loop_
_entity.id
_entity.type
_entity.pdbx_description
1 polymer ?
#
loop_
_entity_poly.entity_id
_entity_poly.type
_entity_poly.pdbx_seq_one_letter_code
_entity_poly.pdbx_strand_id
1 'polypeptide(L)'
;MELPFGGSKGALIIDPNAWNKKELEKITRRFTSELAKRNLIHPSQNVPAPDMGTDENVMAWISDEYRRLNPTEIDALACVTGKPISMGGVYGRIEATGRGVFYAIKEFLKYSKDYKRIGFTCELSDKRIVIQGFGNVGYHAASLLAEHGAKIITVIEKNGSVVDENGIDIEKLKKYFNRKKTFEGYDGFTKTRNRFLTKDCDILIPAATESVIHKGNAKNIKAKLIVEAGNGPVTAEADRILIRKGVIIIPDFYANAGGVVVSYFEWVKNLSKMRYGLMQEREEEKKQSQLVDALELMTGNNFPKHLRTEVVKGSTEIDLVRSGLEEKMREGYKKIHEKYHSDKKIKDFRTAAMVIAVKKIADAYKYLGI
;
A
#
# COMPACT_ATOMS: atom_id res chain seq x y z
N MET A 1 -2.12 -3.92 -12.41
CA MET A 1 -1.17 -4.71 -11.56
C MET A 1 -0.99 -6.14 -12.07
N GLU A 2 -1.83 -6.59 -13.00
CA GLU A 2 -1.80 -7.94 -13.58
C GLU A 2 -1.80 -9.06 -12.53
N LEU A 3 -2.68 -8.93 -11.57
CA LEU A 3 -2.98 -9.98 -10.62
C LEU A 3 -4.15 -10.80 -11.17
N PRO A 4 -4.16 -12.14 -11.00
CA PRO A 4 -5.24 -13.00 -11.48
C PRO A 4 -6.44 -12.98 -10.55
N PHE A 5 -6.79 -11.81 -10.04
CA PHE A 5 -7.94 -11.59 -9.18
C PHE A 5 -9.04 -10.82 -9.92
N GLY A 6 -10.28 -11.23 -9.72
CA GLY A 6 -11.44 -10.40 -9.94
C GLY A 6 -11.67 -9.44 -8.78
N GLY A 7 -12.91 -9.08 -8.52
CA GLY A 7 -13.27 -8.24 -7.38
C GLY A 7 -14.62 -8.65 -6.79
N SER A 8 -14.65 -8.74 -5.46
CA SER A 8 -15.89 -8.90 -4.70
C SER A 8 -15.77 -8.13 -3.39
N LYS A 9 -16.91 -7.77 -2.81
CA LYS A 9 -17.00 -7.13 -1.49
C LYS A 9 -18.11 -7.79 -0.68
N GLY A 10 -17.89 -7.87 0.62
CA GLY A 10 -18.91 -8.32 1.58
C GLY A 10 -18.85 -7.44 2.82
N ALA A 11 -19.96 -7.37 3.55
CA ALA A 11 -20.05 -6.60 4.77
C ALA A 11 -21.08 -7.19 5.73
N LEU A 12 -20.88 -6.91 7.02
CA LEU A 12 -21.90 -7.06 8.06
C LEU A 12 -22.32 -5.66 8.53
N ILE A 13 -23.61 -5.43 8.65
CA ILE A 13 -24.14 -4.17 9.19
C ILE A 13 -24.14 -4.27 10.72
N ILE A 14 -22.97 -4.06 11.32
CA ILE A 14 -22.77 -4.03 12.77
C ILE A 14 -21.81 -2.88 13.14
N ASP A 15 -21.94 -2.34 14.34
CA ASP A 15 -20.92 -1.49 14.92
C ASP A 15 -19.93 -2.38 15.71
N PRO A 16 -18.68 -2.55 15.27
CA PRO A 16 -17.72 -3.41 15.95
C PRO A 16 -17.37 -2.90 17.37
N ASN A 17 -17.58 -1.60 17.67
CA ASN A 17 -17.33 -1.04 18.99
C ASN A 17 -18.42 -1.40 20.02
N ALA A 18 -19.59 -1.84 19.56
CA ALA A 18 -20.69 -2.28 20.42
C ALA A 18 -20.49 -3.69 20.99
N TRP A 19 -19.47 -4.44 20.53
CA TRP A 19 -19.24 -5.83 20.86
C TRP A 19 -17.86 -6.04 21.46
N ASN A 20 -17.75 -6.93 22.45
CA ASN A 20 -16.43 -7.35 22.94
C ASN A 20 -15.76 -8.35 21.97
N LYS A 21 -14.47 -8.61 22.19
CA LYS A 21 -13.66 -9.46 21.30
C LYS A 21 -14.25 -10.88 21.15
N LYS A 22 -14.79 -11.48 22.21
CA LYS A 22 -15.39 -12.83 22.16
C LYS A 22 -16.71 -12.86 21.37
N GLU A 23 -17.47 -11.80 21.46
CA GLU A 23 -18.71 -11.65 20.69
C GLU A 23 -18.41 -11.42 19.21
N LEU A 24 -17.46 -10.55 18.88
CA LEU A 24 -17.00 -10.34 17.50
C LEU A 24 -16.46 -11.65 16.90
N GLU A 25 -15.73 -12.46 17.65
CA GLU A 25 -15.27 -13.77 17.20
C GLU A 25 -16.46 -14.68 16.85
N LYS A 26 -17.47 -14.78 17.72
CA LYS A 26 -18.68 -15.59 17.45
C LYS A 26 -19.43 -15.12 16.21
N ILE A 27 -19.61 -13.79 16.07
CA ILE A 27 -20.24 -13.18 14.89
C ILE A 27 -19.45 -13.53 13.63
N THR A 28 -18.14 -13.37 13.67
CA THR A 28 -17.25 -13.66 12.53
C THR A 28 -17.31 -15.13 12.13
N ARG A 29 -17.22 -16.05 13.10
CA ARG A 29 -17.31 -17.50 12.82
C ARG A 29 -18.67 -17.87 12.23
N ARG A 30 -19.75 -17.32 12.75
CA ARG A 30 -21.09 -17.55 12.19
C ARG A 30 -21.21 -17.01 10.76
N PHE A 31 -20.71 -15.80 10.51
CA PHE A 31 -20.66 -15.21 9.17
C PHE A 31 -19.86 -16.10 8.20
N THR A 32 -18.68 -16.57 8.64
CA THR A 32 -17.85 -17.49 7.84
C THR A 32 -18.59 -18.77 7.48
N SER A 33 -19.31 -19.36 8.44
CA SER A 33 -20.11 -20.57 8.20
C SER A 33 -21.20 -20.32 7.15
N GLU A 34 -21.85 -19.17 7.17
CA GLU A 34 -22.87 -18.83 6.17
C GLU A 34 -22.27 -18.54 4.78
N LEU A 35 -21.08 -17.93 4.72
CA LEU A 35 -20.36 -17.73 3.47
C LEU A 35 -19.89 -19.07 2.86
N ALA A 36 -19.32 -19.95 3.68
CA ALA A 36 -18.84 -21.27 3.24
C ALA A 36 -19.97 -22.14 2.68
N LYS A 37 -21.14 -22.19 3.35
CA LYS A 37 -22.33 -22.91 2.87
C LYS A 37 -22.82 -22.46 1.51
N ARG A 38 -22.54 -21.20 1.12
CA ARG A 38 -22.96 -20.59 -0.15
C ARG A 38 -21.86 -20.53 -1.18
N ASN A 39 -20.69 -21.13 -0.91
CA ASN A 39 -19.47 -21.02 -1.73
C ASN A 39 -19.04 -19.56 -2.00
N LEU A 40 -19.29 -18.66 -1.04
CA LEU A 40 -18.89 -17.25 -1.10
C LEU A 40 -17.54 -16.99 -0.42
N ILE A 41 -16.88 -18.03 0.05
CA ILE A 41 -15.49 -18.04 0.52
C ILE A 41 -14.87 -19.37 0.10
N HIS A 42 -13.76 -19.32 -0.63
CA HIS A 42 -13.08 -20.51 -1.13
C HIS A 42 -11.67 -20.13 -1.63
N PRO A 43 -10.63 -20.95 -1.39
CA PRO A 43 -9.25 -20.68 -1.83
C PRO A 43 -9.09 -20.36 -3.32
N SER A 44 -9.91 -20.96 -4.16
CA SER A 44 -9.82 -20.83 -5.63
C SER A 44 -10.85 -19.89 -6.26
N GLN A 45 -11.83 -19.39 -5.51
CA GLN A 45 -12.95 -18.63 -6.09
C GLN A 45 -13.09 -17.24 -5.50
N ASN A 46 -13.05 -17.12 -4.16
CA ASN A 46 -13.30 -15.87 -3.48
C ASN A 46 -12.54 -15.81 -2.14
N VAL A 47 -11.54 -14.95 -2.08
CA VAL A 47 -10.57 -14.86 -1.01
C VAL A 47 -10.66 -13.49 -0.34
N PRO A 48 -11.43 -13.36 0.76
CA PRO A 48 -11.53 -12.10 1.50
C PRO A 48 -10.19 -11.66 2.10
N ALA A 49 -10.07 -10.33 2.31
CA ALA A 49 -8.99 -9.67 3.02
C ALA A 49 -9.57 -8.69 4.05
N PRO A 50 -8.78 -8.21 5.02
CA PRO A 50 -9.27 -7.25 6.00
C PRO A 50 -9.63 -5.91 5.35
N ASP A 51 -10.72 -5.31 5.82
CA ASP A 51 -11.24 -4.00 5.42
C ASP A 51 -11.73 -3.26 6.67
N MET A 52 -12.54 -2.23 6.52
CA MET A 52 -13.05 -1.42 7.64
C MET A 52 -13.70 -2.30 8.73
N GLY A 53 -13.29 -2.07 9.98
CA GLY A 53 -13.81 -2.82 11.13
C GLY A 53 -13.26 -4.24 11.30
N THR A 54 -12.29 -4.66 10.47
CA THR A 54 -11.64 -5.97 10.56
C THR A 54 -10.12 -5.85 10.65
N ASP A 55 -9.50 -6.84 11.28
CA ASP A 55 -8.04 -6.91 11.49
C ASP A 55 -7.52 -8.34 11.24
N GLU A 56 -6.25 -8.55 11.54
CA GLU A 56 -5.61 -9.86 11.42
C GLU A 56 -6.25 -10.95 12.29
N ASN A 57 -6.82 -10.58 13.46
CA ASN A 57 -7.52 -11.53 14.32
C ASN A 57 -8.81 -12.01 13.66
N VAL A 58 -9.56 -11.09 13.05
CA VAL A 58 -10.78 -11.44 12.30
C VAL A 58 -10.43 -12.39 11.16
N MET A 59 -9.37 -12.15 10.42
CA MET A 59 -8.91 -13.05 9.35
C MET A 59 -8.46 -14.41 9.91
N ALA A 60 -7.84 -14.43 11.08
CA ALA A 60 -7.50 -15.67 11.77
C ALA A 60 -8.75 -16.52 12.12
N TRP A 61 -9.79 -15.88 12.65
CA TRP A 61 -11.04 -16.57 12.99
C TRP A 61 -11.76 -17.10 11.74
N ILE A 62 -11.76 -16.33 10.65
CA ILE A 62 -12.32 -16.78 9.37
C ILE A 62 -11.54 -18.00 8.85
N SER A 63 -10.22 -17.94 8.85
CA SER A 63 -9.36 -19.04 8.39
C SER A 63 -9.56 -20.31 9.22
N ASP A 64 -9.60 -20.18 10.55
CA ASP A 64 -9.81 -21.30 11.46
C ASP A 64 -11.19 -21.94 11.27
N GLU A 65 -12.25 -21.13 11.21
CA GLU A 65 -13.62 -21.63 11.01
C GLU A 65 -13.78 -22.29 9.64
N TYR A 66 -13.23 -21.71 8.57
CA TYR A 66 -13.27 -22.32 7.23
C TYR A 66 -12.60 -23.70 7.23
N ARG A 67 -11.42 -23.82 7.86
CA ARG A 67 -10.69 -25.09 7.95
C ARG A 67 -11.46 -26.15 8.77
N ARG A 68 -12.15 -25.75 9.82
CA ARG A 68 -13.01 -26.65 10.61
C ARG A 68 -14.19 -27.20 9.80
N LEU A 69 -14.75 -26.37 8.91
CA LEU A 69 -15.85 -26.78 8.03
C LEU A 69 -15.37 -27.63 6.85
N ASN A 70 -14.12 -27.48 6.43
CA ASN A 70 -13.54 -28.15 5.26
C ASN A 70 -12.22 -28.88 5.64
N PRO A 71 -12.27 -29.92 6.49
CA PRO A 71 -11.07 -30.53 7.06
C PRO A 71 -10.20 -31.29 6.04
N THR A 72 -10.75 -31.64 4.89
CA THR A 72 -10.05 -32.32 3.79
C THR A 72 -9.51 -31.36 2.73
N GLU A 73 -9.84 -30.08 2.81
CA GLU A 73 -9.36 -29.05 1.88
C GLU A 73 -7.92 -28.70 2.20
N ILE A 74 -7.00 -29.19 1.38
CA ILE A 74 -5.56 -28.98 1.61
C ILE A 74 -5.10 -27.53 1.42
N ASP A 75 -5.85 -26.74 0.66
CA ASP A 75 -5.57 -25.33 0.40
C ASP A 75 -6.38 -24.38 1.28
N ALA A 76 -7.11 -24.92 2.26
CA ALA A 76 -7.99 -24.15 3.14
C ALA A 76 -7.32 -22.94 3.81
N LEU A 77 -5.99 -22.96 4.00
CA LEU A 77 -5.26 -21.83 4.56
C LEU A 77 -5.28 -20.60 3.64
N ALA A 78 -5.44 -20.81 2.33
CA ALA A 78 -5.51 -19.75 1.31
C ALA A 78 -6.91 -19.12 1.16
N CYS A 79 -7.90 -19.52 1.96
CA CYS A 79 -9.27 -19.00 1.87
C CYS A 79 -9.42 -17.51 2.23
N VAL A 80 -8.47 -16.93 2.95
CA VAL A 80 -8.38 -15.49 3.27
C VAL A 80 -6.94 -15.03 3.31
N THR A 81 -6.72 -13.72 3.16
CA THR A 81 -5.42 -13.07 3.33
C THR A 81 -5.45 -12.02 4.44
N GLY A 82 -4.28 -11.56 4.87
CA GLY A 82 -4.16 -10.62 5.99
C GLY A 82 -4.18 -11.29 7.35
N LYS A 83 -3.82 -12.57 7.41
CA LYS A 83 -3.69 -13.35 8.65
C LYS A 83 -2.44 -12.97 9.44
N PRO A 84 -2.41 -13.26 10.76
CA PRO A 84 -1.16 -13.21 11.52
C PRO A 84 -0.07 -14.10 10.88
N ILE A 85 1.19 -13.70 11.03
CA ILE A 85 2.35 -14.45 10.48
C ILE A 85 2.33 -15.92 10.96
N SER A 86 2.04 -16.14 12.25
CA SER A 86 1.94 -17.47 12.84
C SER A 86 0.82 -18.35 12.25
N MET A 87 -0.12 -17.75 11.53
CA MET A 87 -1.25 -18.43 10.87
C MET A 87 -1.16 -18.37 9.34
N GLY A 88 0.04 -18.27 8.79
CA GLY A 88 0.26 -18.27 7.34
C GLY A 88 0.21 -16.88 6.68
N GLY A 89 0.18 -15.80 7.46
CA GLY A 89 0.35 -14.45 6.96
C GLY A 89 1.72 -14.23 6.31
N VAL A 90 1.88 -13.15 5.57
CA VAL A 90 3.11 -12.78 4.86
C VAL A 90 3.74 -11.55 5.50
N TYR A 91 5.07 -11.55 5.62
CA TYR A 91 5.80 -10.37 6.07
C TYR A 91 5.60 -9.19 5.09
N GLY A 92 5.62 -7.96 5.63
CA GLY A 92 5.44 -6.74 4.83
C GLY A 92 4.00 -6.35 4.53
N ARG A 93 2.98 -7.15 4.91
CA ARG A 93 1.57 -6.85 4.62
C ARG A 93 1.08 -5.54 5.25
N ILE A 94 1.51 -5.26 6.48
CA ILE A 94 1.08 -4.06 7.24
C ILE A 94 1.54 -2.78 6.55
N GLU A 95 2.76 -2.76 6.01
CA GLU A 95 3.34 -1.60 5.34
C GLU A 95 2.98 -1.51 3.84
N ALA A 96 2.47 -2.59 3.26
CA ALA A 96 2.37 -2.78 1.81
C ALA A 96 1.68 -1.64 1.06
N THR A 97 0.58 -1.11 1.58
CA THR A 97 -0.15 -0.03 0.91
C THR A 97 0.63 1.28 0.97
N GLY A 98 1.16 1.66 2.15
CA GLY A 98 2.00 2.86 2.30
C GLY A 98 3.30 2.77 1.49
N ARG A 99 3.91 1.59 1.44
CA ARG A 99 5.09 1.31 0.60
C ARG A 99 4.76 1.41 -0.89
N GLY A 100 3.59 0.94 -1.30
CA GLY A 100 3.09 1.11 -2.67
C GLY A 100 2.94 2.59 -3.06
N VAL A 101 2.42 3.42 -2.16
CA VAL A 101 2.34 4.88 -2.35
C VAL A 101 3.74 5.49 -2.52
N PHE A 102 4.69 5.10 -1.68
CA PHE A 102 6.09 5.52 -1.82
C PHE A 102 6.68 5.11 -3.17
N TYR A 103 6.50 3.86 -3.60
CA TYR A 103 6.97 3.41 -4.90
C TYR A 103 6.28 4.14 -6.07
N ALA A 104 5.00 4.46 -5.96
CA ALA A 104 4.30 5.23 -6.98
C ALA A 104 4.90 6.64 -7.17
N ILE A 105 5.27 7.31 -6.08
CA ILE A 105 5.97 8.61 -6.13
C ILE A 105 7.38 8.44 -6.69
N LYS A 106 8.13 7.43 -6.24
CA LYS A 106 9.48 7.13 -6.72
C LYS A 106 9.48 6.87 -8.24
N GLU A 107 8.51 6.10 -8.73
CA GLU A 107 8.38 5.84 -10.16
C GLU A 107 8.00 7.11 -10.95
N PHE A 108 7.04 7.91 -10.46
CA PHE A 108 6.72 9.19 -11.07
C PHE A 108 7.95 10.07 -11.26
N LEU A 109 8.84 10.14 -10.28
CA LEU A 109 10.07 10.95 -10.31
C LEU A 109 11.16 10.39 -11.22
N LYS A 110 11.06 9.17 -11.74
CA LYS A 110 11.98 8.62 -12.76
C LYS A 110 11.66 9.11 -14.18
N TYR A 111 10.43 9.54 -14.44
CA TYR A 111 10.00 9.91 -15.79
C TYR A 111 10.00 11.42 -15.99
N SER A 112 11.04 11.93 -16.68
CA SER A 112 11.25 13.36 -16.89
C SER A 112 10.09 14.07 -17.61
N LYS A 113 9.38 13.35 -18.48
CA LYS A 113 8.17 13.88 -19.15
C LYS A 113 7.03 14.16 -18.17
N ASP A 114 6.99 13.50 -17.01
CA ASP A 114 5.93 13.64 -16.02
C ASP A 114 6.31 14.70 -14.97
N TYR A 115 7.42 14.52 -14.26
CA TYR A 115 7.77 15.42 -13.16
C TYR A 115 8.10 16.84 -13.61
N LYS A 116 8.72 17.03 -14.79
CA LYS A 116 9.03 18.38 -15.32
C LYS A 116 7.80 19.21 -15.64
N ARG A 117 6.65 18.57 -15.96
CA ARG A 117 5.39 19.28 -16.25
C ARG A 117 4.89 20.10 -15.07
N ILE A 118 5.21 19.70 -13.85
CA ILE A 118 4.82 20.40 -12.62
C ILE A 118 6.00 21.12 -11.97
N GLY A 119 7.12 21.24 -12.70
CA GLY A 119 8.30 21.95 -12.24
C GLY A 119 9.07 21.23 -11.13
N PHE A 120 9.00 19.89 -11.07
CA PHE A 120 9.79 19.10 -10.13
C PHE A 120 11.14 18.73 -10.71
N THR A 121 12.07 18.39 -9.81
CA THR A 121 13.29 17.62 -10.08
C THR A 121 13.03 16.14 -9.87
N CYS A 122 13.95 15.27 -10.26
CA CYS A 122 13.87 13.83 -9.99
C CYS A 122 14.10 13.46 -8.50
N GLU A 123 14.58 14.41 -7.70
CA GLU A 123 14.90 14.19 -6.29
C GLU A 123 13.65 14.27 -5.42
N LEU A 124 13.56 13.33 -4.47
CA LEU A 124 12.53 13.34 -3.44
C LEU A 124 12.92 14.25 -2.26
N SER A 125 14.23 14.46 -2.07
CA SER A 125 14.77 15.33 -1.03
C SER A 125 14.16 16.74 -1.12
N ASP A 126 13.85 17.27 0.04
CA ASP A 126 13.24 18.59 0.23
C ASP A 126 11.81 18.77 -0.31
N LYS A 127 11.19 17.77 -0.94
CA LYS A 127 9.76 17.85 -1.30
C LYS A 127 8.91 18.02 -0.05
N ARG A 128 8.10 19.06 -0.04
CA ARG A 128 7.19 19.40 1.04
C ARG A 128 5.89 18.62 0.88
N ILE A 129 5.59 17.74 1.83
CA ILE A 129 4.49 16.78 1.74
C ILE A 129 3.46 17.01 2.84
N VAL A 130 2.19 17.03 2.46
CA VAL A 130 1.04 17.01 3.38
C VAL A 130 0.37 15.64 3.28
N ILE A 131 0.14 14.99 4.41
CA ILE A 131 -0.52 13.69 4.50
C ILE A 131 -1.80 13.81 5.32
N GLN A 132 -2.91 13.31 4.78
CA GLN A 132 -4.16 13.18 5.52
C GLN A 132 -4.37 11.72 5.90
N GLY A 133 -4.51 11.47 7.19
CA GLY A 133 -4.58 10.14 7.79
C GLY A 133 -3.23 9.63 8.29
N PHE A 134 -3.21 9.10 9.51
CA PHE A 134 -2.00 8.55 10.15
C PHE A 134 -2.21 7.10 10.62
N GLY A 135 -3.13 6.39 9.94
CA GLY A 135 -3.29 4.94 10.02
C GLY A 135 -2.13 4.19 9.36
N ASN A 136 -2.31 2.90 9.07
CA ASN A 136 -1.25 2.09 8.46
C ASN A 136 -0.71 2.70 7.15
N VAL A 137 -1.60 3.15 6.27
CA VAL A 137 -1.20 3.68 4.96
C VAL A 137 -0.42 4.99 5.11
N GLY A 138 -1.01 5.97 5.79
CA GLY A 138 -0.39 7.31 5.94
C GLY A 138 0.90 7.27 6.73
N TYR A 139 0.98 6.49 7.81
CA TYR A 139 2.19 6.34 8.60
C TYR A 139 3.34 5.72 7.77
N HIS A 140 3.11 4.57 7.14
CA HIS A 140 4.19 3.91 6.39
C HIS A 140 4.61 4.70 5.14
N ALA A 141 3.69 5.40 4.49
CA ALA A 141 4.04 6.33 3.42
C ALA A 141 4.90 7.50 3.96
N ALA A 142 4.50 8.11 5.08
CA ALA A 142 5.24 9.20 5.71
C ALA A 142 6.65 8.79 6.14
N SER A 143 6.79 7.64 6.83
CA SER A 143 8.07 7.11 7.29
C SER A 143 9.03 6.89 6.12
N LEU A 144 8.60 6.15 5.09
CA LEU A 144 9.42 5.87 3.92
C LEU A 144 9.82 7.13 3.13
N LEU A 145 8.89 8.08 2.97
CA LEU A 145 9.18 9.33 2.29
C LEU A 145 10.19 10.17 3.08
N ALA A 146 10.05 10.25 4.41
CA ALA A 146 10.98 10.95 5.28
C ALA A 146 12.37 10.30 5.30
N GLU A 147 12.46 8.97 5.36
CA GLU A 147 13.72 8.22 5.25
C GLU A 147 14.48 8.52 3.95
N HIS A 148 13.77 8.89 2.87
CA HIS A 148 14.34 9.26 1.58
C HIS A 148 14.45 10.78 1.39
N GLY A 149 14.43 11.55 2.47
CA GLY A 149 14.76 12.97 2.48
C GLY A 149 13.59 13.93 2.22
N ALA A 150 12.37 13.45 2.03
CA ALA A 150 11.21 14.33 1.92
C ALA A 150 10.85 14.98 3.26
N LYS A 151 10.30 16.20 3.22
CA LYS A 151 9.83 16.93 4.40
C LYS A 151 8.32 16.72 4.58
N ILE A 152 7.93 15.92 5.56
CA ILE A 152 6.52 15.78 5.94
C ILE A 152 6.13 16.99 6.80
N ILE A 153 5.57 18.02 6.17
CA ILE A 153 5.31 19.31 6.84
C ILE A 153 3.97 19.36 7.55
N THR A 154 3.06 18.43 7.26
CA THR A 154 1.76 18.36 7.95
C THR A 154 1.22 16.94 7.90
N VAL A 155 0.75 16.48 9.05
CA VAL A 155 -0.05 15.26 9.18
C VAL A 155 -1.42 15.64 9.74
N ILE A 156 -2.48 15.28 9.00
CA ILE A 156 -3.88 15.61 9.32
C ILE A 156 -4.58 14.36 9.85
N GLU A 157 -5.23 14.47 11.00
CA GLU A 157 -6.04 13.42 11.60
C GLU A 157 -7.43 13.91 12.01
N LYS A 158 -8.28 12.96 12.43
CA LYS A 158 -9.66 13.22 12.85
C LYS A 158 -9.77 14.32 13.91
N ASN A 159 -8.83 14.40 14.83
CA ASN A 159 -8.88 15.30 15.99
C ASN A 159 -8.03 16.57 15.85
N GLY A 160 -7.36 16.75 14.72
CA GLY A 160 -6.50 17.90 14.47
C GLY A 160 -5.32 17.56 13.58
N SER A 161 -4.34 18.43 13.53
CA SER A 161 -3.16 18.26 12.68
C SER A 161 -1.88 18.58 13.47
N VAL A 162 -0.78 17.98 13.04
CA VAL A 162 0.58 18.36 13.44
C VAL A 162 1.22 19.09 12.28
N VAL A 163 1.89 20.21 12.53
CA VAL A 163 2.51 21.07 11.52
C VAL A 163 3.92 21.39 11.94
N ASP A 164 4.88 21.13 11.05
CA ASP A 164 6.27 21.58 11.18
C ASP A 164 6.84 21.83 9.76
N GLU A 165 7.23 23.06 9.46
CA GLU A 165 7.77 23.43 8.15
C GLU A 165 9.17 22.85 7.90
N ASN A 166 9.89 22.46 8.96
CA ASN A 166 11.22 21.86 8.87
C ASN A 166 11.14 20.33 8.62
N GLY A 167 9.97 19.74 8.84
CA GLY A 167 9.70 18.31 8.71
C GLY A 167 9.44 17.65 10.06
N ILE A 168 8.32 16.95 10.14
CA ILE A 168 7.87 16.22 11.34
C ILE A 168 8.69 14.94 11.51
N ASP A 169 9.19 14.71 12.71
CA ASP A 169 9.75 13.41 13.12
C ASP A 169 8.60 12.37 13.19
N ILE A 170 8.49 11.58 12.14
CA ILE A 170 7.40 10.62 11.94
C ILE A 170 7.43 9.50 12.98
N GLU A 171 8.62 9.03 13.36
CA GLU A 171 8.76 7.96 14.35
C GLU A 171 8.39 8.45 15.76
N LYS A 172 8.81 9.65 16.13
CA LYS A 172 8.43 10.29 17.40
C LYS A 172 6.93 10.54 17.45
N LEU A 173 6.35 11.04 16.37
CA LEU A 173 4.90 11.26 16.26
C LEU A 173 4.14 9.94 16.38
N LYS A 174 4.61 8.85 15.75
CA LYS A 174 3.97 7.53 15.83
C LYS A 174 3.99 6.95 17.23
N LYS A 175 5.12 7.04 17.92
CA LYS A 175 5.25 6.62 19.33
C LYS A 175 4.27 7.39 20.21
N TYR A 176 4.16 8.70 20.01
CA TYR A 176 3.20 9.54 20.74
C TYR A 176 1.75 9.12 20.46
N PHE A 177 1.38 9.02 19.18
CA PHE A 177 0.04 8.64 18.75
C PHE A 177 -0.38 7.25 19.23
N ASN A 178 0.52 6.28 19.22
CA ASN A 178 0.24 4.94 19.73
C ASN A 178 -0.11 4.94 21.21
N ARG A 179 0.54 5.81 22.01
CA ARG A 179 0.32 5.96 23.46
C ARG A 179 -0.94 6.76 23.78
N LYS A 180 -1.19 7.86 23.09
CA LYS A 180 -2.25 8.82 23.40
C LYS A 180 -3.52 8.66 22.58
N LYS A 181 -3.43 7.98 21.42
CA LYS A 181 -4.49 7.84 20.41
C LYS A 181 -5.02 9.18 19.87
N THR A 182 -4.27 10.25 20.07
CA THR A 182 -4.53 11.62 19.61
C THR A 182 -3.22 12.36 19.40
N PHE A 183 -3.25 13.43 18.59
CA PHE A 183 -2.13 14.36 18.47
C PHE A 183 -2.15 15.49 19.51
N GLU A 184 -3.24 15.61 20.25
CA GLU A 184 -3.39 16.69 21.26
C GLU A 184 -2.26 16.63 22.30
N GLY A 185 -1.57 17.78 22.47
CA GLY A 185 -0.39 17.91 23.33
C GLY A 185 0.94 17.52 22.67
N TYR A 186 0.96 17.13 21.38
CA TYR A 186 2.21 17.01 20.63
C TYR A 186 2.67 18.38 20.13
N ASP A 187 3.98 18.56 20.00
CA ASP A 187 4.55 19.80 19.46
C ASP A 187 4.05 20.06 18.03
N GLY A 188 3.70 21.29 17.71
CA GLY A 188 3.09 21.66 16.44
C GLY A 188 1.63 21.23 16.26
N PHE A 189 0.96 20.72 17.33
CA PHE A 189 -0.46 20.37 17.25
C PHE A 189 -1.37 21.59 17.08
N THR A 190 -2.39 21.42 16.25
CA THR A 190 -3.50 22.37 16.09
C THR A 190 -4.82 21.63 15.85
N LYS A 191 -5.92 22.16 16.40
CA LYS A 191 -7.28 21.60 16.18
C LYS A 191 -7.79 21.76 14.75
N THR A 192 -7.11 22.57 13.92
CA THR A 192 -7.47 22.81 12.52
C THR A 192 -7.18 21.58 11.68
N ARG A 193 -8.11 21.17 10.82
CA ARG A 193 -8.00 19.98 9.95
C ARG A 193 -8.05 20.36 8.46
N ASN A 194 -9.24 20.64 7.95
CA ASN A 194 -9.52 20.77 6.51
C ASN A 194 -8.76 21.93 5.83
N ARG A 195 -8.35 22.95 6.57
CA ARG A 195 -7.54 24.05 6.06
C ARG A 195 -6.19 23.57 5.53
N PHE A 196 -5.66 22.48 6.07
CA PHE A 196 -4.33 21.99 5.68
C PHE A 196 -4.32 21.16 4.40
N LEU A 197 -5.48 20.70 3.90
CA LEU A 197 -5.57 20.14 2.55
C LEU A 197 -5.21 21.18 1.46
N THR A 198 -5.41 22.46 1.77
CA THR A 198 -5.10 23.59 0.86
C THR A 198 -3.79 24.29 1.19
N LYS A 199 -2.99 23.71 2.10
CA LYS A 199 -1.66 24.23 2.45
C LYS A 199 -0.75 24.21 1.23
N ASP A 200 0.16 25.16 1.16
CA ASP A 200 1.21 25.17 0.16
C ASP A 200 2.16 24.00 0.40
N CYS A 201 2.23 23.10 -0.57
CA CYS A 201 3.07 21.92 -0.55
C CYS A 201 3.32 21.42 -1.98
N ASP A 202 4.31 20.56 -2.17
CA ASP A 202 4.60 19.93 -3.44
C ASP A 202 3.65 18.73 -3.68
N ILE A 203 3.50 17.87 -2.68
CA ILE A 203 2.75 16.63 -2.77
C ILE A 203 1.68 16.58 -1.68
N LEU A 204 0.45 16.25 -2.05
CA LEU A 204 -0.66 15.97 -1.14
C LEU A 204 -1.03 14.50 -1.21
N ILE A 205 -1.04 13.81 -0.06
CA ILE A 205 -1.36 12.38 0.05
C ILE A 205 -2.61 12.21 0.91
N PRO A 206 -3.82 12.16 0.32
CA PRO A 206 -5.03 11.79 1.05
C PRO A 206 -5.04 10.26 1.30
N ALA A 207 -4.86 9.86 2.56
CA ALA A 207 -4.74 8.47 3.01
C ALA A 207 -5.80 8.07 4.07
N ALA A 208 -6.94 8.75 4.11
CA ALA A 208 -7.98 8.51 5.10
C ALA A 208 -9.33 8.20 4.44
N THR A 209 -10.19 9.18 4.31
CA THR A 209 -11.59 9.01 3.89
C THR A 209 -11.81 9.45 2.45
N GLU A 210 -12.86 8.93 1.86
CA GLU A 210 -13.34 9.31 0.54
C GLU A 210 -13.82 10.78 0.49
N SER A 211 -13.85 11.35 -0.71
CA SER A 211 -14.46 12.66 -1.03
C SER A 211 -13.93 13.86 -0.22
N VAL A 212 -12.70 13.76 0.32
CA VAL A 212 -12.09 14.87 1.09
C VAL A 212 -11.67 16.04 0.20
N ILE A 213 -11.39 15.79 -1.07
CA ILE A 213 -11.16 16.80 -2.09
C ILE A 213 -12.38 16.83 -3.00
N HIS A 214 -13.15 17.89 -2.89
CA HIS A 214 -14.43 18.08 -3.56
C HIS A 214 -14.52 19.45 -4.22
N LYS A 215 -15.60 19.70 -4.99
CA LYS A 215 -15.81 20.98 -5.70
C LYS A 215 -15.58 22.22 -4.86
N GLY A 216 -15.93 22.17 -3.57
CA GLY A 216 -15.82 23.31 -2.64
C GLY A 216 -14.39 23.69 -2.26
N ASN A 217 -13.44 22.74 -2.28
CA ASN A 217 -12.05 22.98 -1.87
C ASN A 217 -11.02 22.81 -3.00
N ALA A 218 -11.36 22.12 -4.07
CA ALA A 218 -10.42 21.80 -5.16
C ALA A 218 -9.74 23.03 -5.78
N LYS A 219 -10.46 24.17 -5.90
CA LYS A 219 -9.89 25.41 -6.43
C LYS A 219 -8.74 25.94 -5.57
N ASN A 220 -8.77 25.67 -4.26
CA ASN A 220 -7.82 26.17 -3.26
C ASN A 220 -6.64 25.21 -3.03
N ILE A 221 -6.66 23.99 -3.58
CA ILE A 221 -5.53 23.05 -3.51
C ILE A 221 -4.32 23.68 -4.18
N LYS A 222 -3.18 23.70 -3.48
CA LYS A 222 -1.91 24.27 -3.95
C LYS A 222 -0.90 23.20 -4.35
N ALA A 223 -1.09 21.98 -3.90
CA ALA A 223 -0.25 20.85 -4.28
C ALA A 223 -0.18 20.69 -5.80
N LYS A 224 1.01 20.41 -6.32
CA LYS A 224 1.25 20.15 -7.74
C LYS A 224 1.01 18.68 -8.10
N LEU A 225 1.23 17.79 -7.14
CA LEU A 225 1.00 16.36 -7.25
C LEU A 225 0.07 15.90 -6.14
N ILE A 226 -0.97 15.14 -6.49
CA ILE A 226 -1.82 14.43 -5.54
C ILE A 226 -1.59 12.94 -5.74
N VAL A 227 -1.36 12.19 -4.67
CA VAL A 227 -1.22 10.73 -4.69
C VAL A 227 -2.31 10.12 -3.82
N GLU A 228 -3.27 9.51 -4.45
CA GLU A 228 -4.47 8.99 -3.77
C GLU A 228 -4.16 7.68 -3.05
N ALA A 229 -3.88 7.76 -1.77
CA ALA A 229 -3.57 6.61 -0.92
C ALA A 229 -4.83 5.97 -0.28
N GLY A 230 -5.87 6.75 -0.05
CA GLY A 230 -7.21 6.26 0.30
C GLY A 230 -8.03 5.91 -0.94
N ASN A 231 -9.22 5.31 -0.75
CA ASN A 231 -10.15 5.03 -1.85
C ASN A 231 -11.03 6.25 -2.14
N GLY A 232 -11.09 6.67 -3.39
CA GLY A 232 -11.95 7.76 -3.86
C GLY A 232 -11.80 9.11 -3.13
N PRO A 233 -10.60 9.58 -2.76
CA PRO A 233 -10.45 10.79 -1.97
C PRO A 233 -10.77 12.06 -2.77
N VAL A 234 -10.72 12.00 -4.09
CA VAL A 234 -11.01 13.11 -5.00
C VAL A 234 -12.32 12.83 -5.75
N THR A 235 -13.31 13.73 -5.62
CA THR A 235 -14.58 13.61 -6.35
C THR A 235 -14.39 13.90 -7.85
N ALA A 236 -15.29 13.41 -8.71
CA ALA A 236 -15.21 13.63 -10.15
C ALA A 236 -15.24 15.12 -10.55
N GLU A 237 -15.98 15.96 -9.81
CA GLU A 237 -16.01 17.41 -10.04
C GLU A 237 -14.68 18.05 -9.64
N ALA A 238 -14.08 17.62 -8.52
CA ALA A 238 -12.80 18.11 -8.08
C ALA A 238 -11.67 17.71 -9.05
N ASP A 239 -11.68 16.48 -9.52
CA ASP A 239 -10.74 15.95 -10.51
C ASP A 239 -10.66 16.85 -11.75
N ARG A 240 -11.82 17.19 -12.32
CA ARG A 240 -11.90 18.11 -13.48
C ARG A 240 -11.32 19.50 -13.18
N ILE A 241 -11.53 20.03 -11.98
CA ILE A 241 -10.98 21.32 -11.55
C ILE A 241 -9.46 21.24 -11.43
N LEU A 242 -8.95 20.19 -10.80
CA LEU A 242 -7.53 19.97 -10.57
C LEU A 242 -6.75 19.77 -11.88
N ILE A 243 -7.28 18.96 -12.80
CA ILE A 243 -6.71 18.78 -14.14
C ILE A 243 -6.59 20.11 -14.88
N ARG A 244 -7.63 20.96 -14.85
CA ARG A 244 -7.58 22.31 -15.48
C ARG A 244 -6.54 23.23 -14.84
N LYS A 245 -6.23 23.03 -13.55
CA LYS A 245 -5.17 23.73 -12.82
C LYS A 245 -3.76 23.19 -13.14
N GLY A 246 -3.64 22.11 -13.88
CA GLY A 246 -2.36 21.46 -14.18
C GLY A 246 -1.85 20.57 -13.04
N VAL A 247 -2.67 20.27 -12.03
CA VAL A 247 -2.33 19.32 -10.96
C VAL A 247 -2.31 17.91 -11.54
N ILE A 248 -1.26 17.16 -11.26
CA ILE A 248 -1.19 15.74 -11.60
C ILE A 248 -1.78 14.91 -10.46
N ILE A 249 -2.60 13.91 -10.80
CA ILE A 249 -3.18 12.97 -9.84
C ILE A 249 -2.71 11.57 -10.20
N ILE A 250 -2.01 10.92 -9.27
CA ILE A 250 -1.74 9.49 -9.33
C ILE A 250 -2.95 8.79 -8.70
N PRO A 251 -3.73 8.01 -9.48
CA PRO A 251 -5.02 7.52 -9.04
C PRO A 251 -4.93 6.41 -7.99
N ASP A 252 -5.94 6.33 -7.14
CA ASP A 252 -6.05 5.41 -6.00
C ASP A 252 -5.86 3.93 -6.38
N PHE A 253 -6.58 3.43 -7.37
CA PHE A 253 -6.52 2.02 -7.78
C PHE A 253 -5.14 1.58 -8.35
N TYR A 254 -4.21 2.52 -8.55
CA TYR A 254 -2.80 2.24 -8.76
C TYR A 254 -1.99 2.52 -7.49
N ALA A 255 -2.08 3.72 -6.91
CA ALA A 255 -1.22 4.15 -5.82
C ALA A 255 -1.37 3.28 -4.56
N ASN A 256 -2.62 2.88 -4.21
CA ASN A 256 -2.89 2.06 -3.05
C ASN A 256 -2.91 0.54 -3.33
N ALA A 257 -2.59 0.12 -4.54
CA ALA A 257 -2.61 -1.30 -4.93
C ALA A 257 -1.59 -2.18 -4.18
N GLY A 258 -0.63 -1.59 -3.47
CA GLY A 258 0.37 -2.36 -2.70
C GLY A 258 -0.25 -3.37 -1.74
N GLY A 259 -1.38 -3.02 -1.12
CA GLY A 259 -2.11 -3.91 -0.24
C GLY A 259 -2.59 -5.18 -0.93
N VAL A 260 -3.24 -5.06 -2.08
CA VAL A 260 -3.76 -6.22 -2.82
C VAL A 260 -2.63 -7.03 -3.46
N VAL A 261 -1.54 -6.39 -3.88
CA VAL A 261 -0.35 -7.10 -4.41
C VAL A 261 0.22 -8.03 -3.35
N VAL A 262 0.43 -7.56 -2.13
CA VAL A 262 0.97 -8.38 -1.05
C VAL A 262 -0.07 -9.39 -0.52
N SER A 263 -1.38 -9.09 -0.61
CA SER A 263 -2.42 -10.09 -0.38
C SER A 263 -2.33 -11.25 -1.39
N TYR A 264 -2.07 -10.95 -2.66
CA TYR A 264 -1.82 -11.99 -3.66
C TYR A 264 -0.58 -12.83 -3.34
N PHE A 265 0.50 -12.21 -2.88
CA PHE A 265 1.69 -12.96 -2.44
C PHE A 265 1.38 -13.88 -1.26
N GLU A 266 0.59 -13.41 -0.26
CA GLU A 266 0.16 -14.27 0.84
C GLU A 266 -0.65 -15.48 0.35
N TRP A 267 -1.57 -15.25 -0.58
CA TRP A 267 -2.37 -16.32 -1.19
C TRP A 267 -1.48 -17.35 -1.91
N VAL A 268 -0.55 -16.92 -2.76
CA VAL A 268 0.41 -17.82 -3.46
C VAL A 268 1.27 -18.59 -2.45
N LYS A 269 1.79 -17.92 -1.41
CA LYS A 269 2.54 -18.56 -0.32
C LYS A 269 1.72 -19.68 0.34
N ASN A 270 0.43 -19.43 0.61
CA ASN A 270 -0.43 -20.40 1.26
C ASN A 270 -0.75 -21.59 0.33
N LEU A 271 -0.92 -21.36 -0.95
CA LEU A 271 -1.09 -22.44 -1.94
C LEU A 271 0.20 -23.29 -2.10
N SER A 272 1.36 -22.64 -2.13
CA SER A 272 2.65 -23.34 -2.22
C SER A 272 3.04 -24.05 -0.92
N LYS A 273 2.39 -23.73 0.21
CA LYS A 273 2.69 -24.25 1.56
C LYS A 273 4.14 -24.06 2.01
N MET A 274 4.81 -23.08 1.42
CA MET A 274 6.20 -22.79 1.66
C MET A 274 6.43 -21.28 1.74
N ARG A 275 7.25 -20.83 2.70
CA ARG A 275 7.62 -19.40 2.77
C ARG A 275 8.52 -19.02 1.60
N TYR A 276 8.40 -17.78 1.16
CA TYR A 276 9.29 -17.23 0.16
C TYR A 276 10.76 -17.29 0.62
N GLY A 277 11.64 -17.63 -0.29
CA GLY A 277 13.09 -17.68 -0.05
C GLY A 277 13.58 -18.91 0.75
N LEU A 278 12.69 -19.82 1.20
CA LEU A 278 13.09 -20.93 2.05
C LEU A 278 14.26 -21.76 1.50
N MET A 279 14.27 -22.03 0.19
CA MET A 279 15.35 -22.82 -0.44
C MET A 279 16.50 -21.96 -0.97
N GLN A 280 16.29 -20.65 -1.10
CA GLN A 280 17.26 -19.73 -1.72
C GLN A 280 18.15 -19.04 -0.70
N GLU A 281 17.61 -18.69 0.47
CA GLU A 281 18.28 -17.91 1.51
C GLU A 281 19.67 -18.47 1.89
N ARG A 282 19.74 -19.78 2.19
CA ARG A 282 21.01 -20.44 2.52
C ARG A 282 21.97 -20.56 1.35
N GLU A 283 21.47 -20.79 0.15
CA GLU A 283 22.31 -20.89 -1.05
C GLU A 283 22.90 -19.53 -1.42
N GLU A 284 22.14 -18.46 -1.25
CA GLU A 284 22.60 -17.09 -1.40
C GLU A 284 23.68 -16.77 -0.36
N GLU A 285 23.44 -17.07 0.93
CA GLU A 285 24.42 -16.90 2.00
C GLU A 285 25.74 -17.58 1.70
N LYS A 286 25.67 -18.84 1.23
CA LYS A 286 26.87 -19.61 0.88
C LYS A 286 27.63 -18.98 -0.30
N LYS A 287 26.94 -18.59 -1.36
CA LYS A 287 27.57 -17.93 -2.52
C LYS A 287 28.20 -16.61 -2.16
N GLN A 288 27.49 -15.80 -1.36
CA GLN A 288 27.99 -14.51 -0.87
C GLN A 288 29.21 -14.68 0.04
N SER A 289 29.19 -15.68 0.95
CA SER A 289 30.35 -16.00 1.77
C SER A 289 31.56 -16.38 0.93
N GLN A 290 31.37 -17.25 -0.05
CA GLN A 290 32.46 -17.64 -0.97
C GLN A 290 33.02 -16.45 -1.76
N LEU A 291 32.17 -15.51 -2.17
CA LEU A 291 32.61 -14.30 -2.84
C LEU A 291 33.43 -13.41 -1.93
N VAL A 292 32.99 -13.21 -0.67
CA VAL A 292 33.73 -12.43 0.32
C VAL A 292 35.08 -13.08 0.63
N ASP A 293 35.12 -14.41 0.82
CA ASP A 293 36.36 -15.16 1.05
C ASP A 293 37.34 -15.01 -0.14
N ALA A 294 36.83 -15.07 -1.36
CA ALA A 294 37.65 -14.84 -2.57
C ALA A 294 38.20 -13.40 -2.64
N LEU A 295 37.40 -12.39 -2.29
CA LEU A 295 37.85 -11.00 -2.23
C LEU A 295 38.92 -10.78 -1.16
N GLU A 296 38.77 -11.37 0.02
CA GLU A 296 39.80 -11.33 1.08
C GLU A 296 41.10 -11.95 0.58
N LEU A 297 41.03 -13.12 -0.07
CA LEU A 297 42.21 -13.78 -0.63
C LEU A 297 42.91 -12.95 -1.71
N MET A 298 42.13 -12.35 -2.64
CA MET A 298 42.65 -11.54 -3.75
C MET A 298 43.24 -10.21 -3.32
N THR A 299 42.70 -9.59 -2.26
CA THR A 299 43.15 -8.27 -1.79
C THR A 299 44.15 -8.33 -0.66
N GLY A 300 44.28 -9.47 0.01
CA GLY A 300 45.06 -9.63 1.21
C GLY A 300 44.51 -8.86 2.43
N ASN A 301 43.30 -8.33 2.34
CA ASN A 301 42.65 -7.56 3.40
C ASN A 301 41.43 -8.30 3.93
N ASN A 302 41.25 -8.29 5.24
CA ASN A 302 40.03 -8.85 5.84
C ASN A 302 38.84 -7.95 5.65
N PHE A 303 37.69 -8.52 5.31
CA PHE A 303 36.41 -7.81 5.22
C PHE A 303 35.97 -7.33 6.62
N PRO A 304 35.57 -6.07 6.82
CA PRO A 304 35.08 -5.60 8.11
C PRO A 304 33.92 -6.46 8.60
N LYS A 305 33.96 -6.96 9.84
CA LYS A 305 32.99 -7.94 10.37
C LYS A 305 31.52 -7.51 10.21
N HIS A 306 31.22 -6.23 10.45
CA HIS A 306 29.87 -5.70 10.30
C HIS A 306 29.39 -5.75 8.85
N LEU A 307 30.25 -5.35 7.88
CA LEU A 307 29.91 -5.40 6.45
C LEU A 307 29.83 -6.85 5.96
N ARG A 308 30.71 -7.75 6.45
CA ARG A 308 30.64 -9.18 6.12
C ARG A 308 29.29 -9.77 6.49
N THR A 309 28.79 -9.48 7.71
CA THR A 309 27.48 -9.97 8.17
C THR A 309 26.33 -9.46 7.29
N GLU A 310 26.39 -8.21 6.86
CA GLU A 310 25.38 -7.64 5.97
C GLU A 310 25.44 -8.20 4.55
N VAL A 311 26.64 -8.31 3.97
CA VAL A 311 26.85 -8.78 2.60
C VAL A 311 26.52 -10.27 2.47
N VAL A 312 26.88 -11.09 3.46
CA VAL A 312 26.66 -12.55 3.41
C VAL A 312 25.19 -12.92 3.64
N LYS A 313 24.38 -12.05 4.23
CA LYS A 313 22.98 -12.33 4.53
C LYS A 313 22.17 -12.59 3.25
N GLY A 314 21.51 -13.74 3.19
CA GLY A 314 20.57 -14.07 2.11
C GLY A 314 19.26 -13.27 2.20
N SER A 315 18.52 -13.25 1.10
CA SER A 315 17.24 -12.54 1.00
C SER A 315 16.19 -13.20 1.89
N THR A 316 15.68 -12.45 2.86
CA THR A 316 14.58 -12.90 3.72
C THR A 316 13.21 -12.80 3.02
N GLU A 317 12.17 -13.41 3.59
CA GLU A 317 10.81 -13.33 3.03
C GLU A 317 10.36 -11.87 2.82
N ILE A 318 10.64 -10.98 3.77
CA ILE A 318 10.24 -9.57 3.65
C ILE A 318 10.98 -8.85 2.51
N ASP A 319 12.25 -9.20 2.27
CA ASP A 319 13.03 -8.60 1.19
C ASP A 319 12.47 -9.00 -0.17
N LEU A 320 12.10 -10.27 -0.34
CA LEU A 320 11.47 -10.78 -1.56
C LEU A 320 10.09 -10.16 -1.80
N VAL A 321 9.27 -10.03 -0.74
CA VAL A 321 7.96 -9.39 -0.82
C VAL A 321 8.08 -7.91 -1.19
N ARG A 322 9.02 -7.18 -0.60
CA ARG A 322 9.30 -5.78 -0.94
C ARG A 322 9.77 -5.61 -2.38
N SER A 323 10.70 -6.46 -2.82
CA SER A 323 11.19 -6.48 -4.19
C SER A 323 10.08 -6.78 -5.20
N GLY A 324 9.27 -7.80 -4.95
CA GLY A 324 8.14 -8.14 -5.80
C GLY A 324 7.08 -7.04 -5.86
N LEU A 325 6.83 -6.36 -4.72
CA LEU A 325 5.93 -5.20 -4.68
C LEU A 325 6.49 -4.03 -5.49
N GLU A 326 7.78 -3.68 -5.33
CA GLU A 326 8.43 -2.61 -6.09
C GLU A 326 8.32 -2.86 -7.59
N GLU A 327 8.60 -4.11 -8.03
CA GLU A 327 8.48 -4.49 -9.44
C GLU A 327 7.06 -4.31 -9.98
N LYS A 328 6.05 -4.77 -9.24
CA LYS A 328 4.64 -4.61 -9.64
C LYS A 328 4.23 -3.14 -9.73
N MET A 329 4.67 -2.31 -8.80
CA MET A 329 4.40 -0.87 -8.85
C MET A 329 5.11 -0.22 -10.04
N ARG A 330 6.35 -0.59 -10.32
CA ARG A 330 7.13 -0.13 -11.47
C ARG A 330 6.46 -0.46 -12.80
N GLU A 331 6.09 -1.73 -12.99
CA GLU A 331 5.38 -2.19 -14.20
C GLU A 331 4.06 -1.44 -14.40
N GLY A 332 3.30 -1.27 -13.30
CA GLY A 332 2.03 -0.55 -13.31
C GLY A 332 2.19 0.91 -13.76
N TYR A 333 3.14 1.62 -13.16
CA TYR A 333 3.41 3.01 -13.55
C TYR A 333 3.86 3.14 -15.00
N LYS A 334 4.81 2.30 -15.42
CA LYS A 334 5.31 2.28 -16.80
C LYS A 334 4.17 2.19 -17.81
N LYS A 335 3.22 1.28 -17.62
CA LYS A 335 2.05 1.12 -18.51
C LYS A 335 1.16 2.37 -18.52
N ILE A 336 0.93 2.98 -17.36
CA ILE A 336 0.15 4.22 -17.26
C ILE A 336 0.86 5.35 -18.00
N HIS A 337 2.16 5.52 -17.78
CA HIS A 337 3.01 6.51 -18.44
C HIS A 337 2.98 6.36 -19.97
N GLU A 338 3.25 5.15 -20.48
CA GLU A 338 3.23 4.85 -21.90
C GLU A 338 1.86 5.14 -22.52
N LYS A 339 0.78 4.69 -21.89
CA LYS A 339 -0.57 4.91 -22.39
C LYS A 339 -0.94 6.39 -22.41
N TYR A 340 -0.59 7.12 -21.35
CA TYR A 340 -0.83 8.56 -21.25
C TYR A 340 -0.11 9.35 -22.37
N HIS A 341 1.16 9.02 -22.65
CA HIS A 341 1.96 9.74 -23.64
C HIS A 341 1.75 9.28 -25.09
N SER A 342 1.23 8.07 -25.32
CA SER A 342 0.96 7.55 -26.67
C SER A 342 -0.39 7.99 -27.26
N ASP A 343 -1.33 8.43 -26.43
CA ASP A 343 -2.71 8.73 -26.87
C ASP A 343 -3.09 10.17 -26.50
N LYS A 344 -3.08 11.07 -27.47
CA LYS A 344 -3.43 12.50 -27.30
C LYS A 344 -4.85 12.76 -26.77
N LYS A 345 -5.76 11.78 -26.84
CA LYS A 345 -7.12 11.89 -26.30
C LYS A 345 -7.14 11.73 -24.79
N ILE A 346 -6.16 11.05 -24.23
CA ILE A 346 -6.02 10.83 -22.78
C ILE A 346 -5.38 12.08 -22.16
N LYS A 347 -6.04 12.68 -21.18
CA LYS A 347 -5.63 13.96 -20.59
C LYS A 347 -5.03 13.84 -19.18
N ASP A 348 -5.16 12.67 -18.55
CA ASP A 348 -4.74 12.42 -17.16
C ASP A 348 -4.39 10.95 -16.94
N PHE A 349 -3.70 10.65 -15.83
CA PHE A 349 -3.26 9.30 -15.49
C PHE A 349 -4.40 8.38 -15.06
N ARG A 350 -5.47 8.93 -14.45
CA ARG A 350 -6.67 8.16 -14.09
C ARG A 350 -7.31 7.57 -15.34
N THR A 351 -7.54 8.41 -16.35
CA THR A 351 -8.10 7.97 -17.63
C THR A 351 -7.16 6.94 -18.31
N ALA A 352 -5.84 7.16 -18.30
CA ALA A 352 -4.88 6.20 -18.86
C ALA A 352 -4.99 4.83 -18.18
N ALA A 353 -4.99 4.80 -16.85
CA ALA A 353 -5.08 3.58 -16.08
C ALA A 353 -6.43 2.85 -16.25
N MET A 354 -7.55 3.60 -16.32
CA MET A 354 -8.88 3.03 -16.60
C MET A 354 -8.96 2.43 -17.99
N VAL A 355 -8.41 3.08 -19.01
CA VAL A 355 -8.37 2.54 -20.38
C VAL A 355 -7.58 1.24 -20.43
N ILE A 356 -6.46 1.14 -19.73
CA ILE A 356 -5.66 -0.10 -19.62
C ILE A 356 -6.52 -1.21 -18.98
N ALA A 357 -7.17 -0.93 -17.86
CA ALA A 357 -7.97 -1.90 -17.13
C ALA A 357 -9.17 -2.40 -17.95
N VAL A 358 -9.96 -1.48 -18.53
CA VAL A 358 -11.12 -1.81 -19.36
C VAL A 358 -10.72 -2.59 -20.60
N LYS A 359 -9.63 -2.17 -21.26
CA LYS A 359 -9.12 -2.89 -22.45
C LYS A 359 -8.74 -4.33 -22.11
N LYS A 360 -8.05 -4.56 -20.98
CA LYS A 360 -7.66 -5.91 -20.53
C LYS A 360 -8.90 -6.80 -20.36
N ILE A 361 -9.95 -6.27 -19.72
CA ILE A 361 -11.21 -7.01 -19.55
C ILE A 361 -11.88 -7.27 -20.91
N ALA A 362 -11.98 -6.26 -21.77
CA ALA A 362 -12.57 -6.40 -23.08
C ALA A 362 -11.81 -7.42 -23.98
N ASP A 363 -10.48 -7.42 -23.91
CA ASP A 363 -9.68 -8.38 -24.65
C ASP A 363 -9.91 -9.81 -24.11
N ALA A 364 -10.05 -10.00 -22.80
CA ALA A 364 -10.39 -11.28 -22.20
C ALA A 364 -11.76 -11.80 -22.70
N TYR A 365 -12.78 -10.96 -22.74
CA TYR A 365 -14.10 -11.33 -23.30
C TYR A 365 -14.00 -11.75 -24.77
N LYS A 366 -13.22 -11.04 -25.59
CA LYS A 366 -13.00 -11.41 -26.99
C LYS A 366 -12.35 -12.80 -27.15
N TYR A 367 -11.32 -13.09 -26.31
CA TYR A 367 -10.66 -14.40 -26.32
C TYR A 367 -11.58 -15.53 -25.86
N LEU A 368 -12.52 -15.24 -24.97
CA LEU A 368 -13.53 -16.19 -24.49
C LEU A 368 -14.69 -16.36 -25.47
N GLY A 369 -14.79 -15.52 -26.51
CA GLY A 369 -15.89 -15.57 -27.49
C GLY A 369 -17.23 -15.07 -26.92
N ILE A 370 -17.20 -14.19 -25.94
CA ILE A 370 -18.40 -13.64 -25.26
C ILE A 370 -18.59 -12.18 -25.67
#